data_988a0af20aac39251454d9bb90ca72ce
#
_entry.id   988a0af20aac39251454d9bb90ca72ce
#
_cell.length_a   1.000
_cell.length_b   1.000
_cell.length_c   1.000
_cell.angle_alpha   90.00
_cell.angle_beta   90.00
_cell.angle_gamma   90.00
#
_symmetry.space_group_name_H-M   'P 1'
#
loop_
_entity.id
_entity.type
_entity.pdbx_description
1 polymer ?
#
loop_
_entity_poly.entity_id
_entity_poly.type
_entity_poly.pdbx_seq_one_letter_code
_entity_poly.pdbx_strand_id
1 'polypeptide(L)'
;MNTTIKITLITLSSLLMTSCKGKKQPAEAPAPSISVATPEVKDITLTKDYPGYLSSELTVNLVARVNGYLRTSHLVAGSKVKKGELIFVIEPDTYQDNVTQAEAALKTSKAQLDYARSNYERMKEAAKSGAVSQIQVLQAQSTAQEMEASVRNSEAELNTARTNLSYCYIRAPFDGRITRATYDIGNYINGAAQPVTLATLYKDDKMFVNFNIEDNQFMKMMITAAQNDSTVKLPETIAVHLGDNGRQNYTGQLDYFSPNVDLSTGTLNVRANLDNKDGELKSGLYVTITLPYSEKRDAVLVRDASIGTDQLGKYLYIVNDSNIVRYRHIEPGQLVEDTLRQVVSGLEPNERYVTTALLKVRDGMSITPIK
;
A
#
# COMPACT_ATOMS: atom_id res chain seq x y z
N MET A 1 -24.37 95.47 54.93
CA MET A 1 -24.37 94.03 54.55
C MET A 1 -23.79 93.92 53.12
N ASN A 2 -22.48 93.87 52.94
CA ASN A 2 -21.88 93.47 51.61
C ASN A 2 -20.35 93.67 51.53
N THR A 3 -19.66 94.12 52.57
CA THR A 3 -18.17 94.30 52.47
C THR A 3 -17.40 93.13 53.06
N THR A 4 -17.96 92.35 53.91
CA THR A 4 -17.34 91.20 54.56
C THR A 4 -17.32 89.90 53.68
N ILE A 5 -18.29 89.78 52.73
CA ILE A 5 -18.36 88.65 51.81
C ILE A 5 -17.35 88.76 50.66
N LYS A 6 -16.94 89.98 50.28
CA LYS A 6 -15.96 90.13 49.18
C LYS A 6 -14.51 89.87 49.58
N ILE A 7 -14.16 90.01 50.86
CA ILE A 7 -12.83 89.75 51.37
C ILE A 7 -12.57 88.28 51.61
N THR A 8 -13.60 87.51 51.99
CA THR A 8 -13.49 86.04 52.12
C THR A 8 -13.39 85.30 50.77
N LEU A 9 -13.95 85.90 49.70
CA LEU A 9 -13.88 85.28 48.39
C LEU A 9 -12.52 85.50 47.69
N ILE A 10 -11.81 86.60 48.02
CA ILE A 10 -10.49 86.92 47.48
C ILE A 10 -9.36 86.11 48.18
N THR A 11 -9.47 85.80 49.45
CA THR A 11 -8.53 85.00 50.22
C THR A 11 -8.62 83.47 49.86
N LEU A 12 -9.81 83.04 49.43
CA LEU A 12 -9.95 81.65 49.01
C LEU A 12 -9.45 81.39 47.57
N SER A 13 -9.36 82.44 46.72
CA SER A 13 -8.82 82.34 45.36
C SER A 13 -7.28 82.34 45.29
N SER A 14 -6.57 82.81 46.32
CA SER A 14 -5.10 82.85 46.34
C SER A 14 -4.43 81.57 46.87
N LEU A 15 -5.23 80.62 47.42
CA LEU A 15 -4.65 79.31 47.91
C LEU A 15 -4.69 78.17 46.93
N LEU A 16 -5.18 78.40 45.69
CA LEU A 16 -5.30 77.37 44.65
C LEU A 16 -4.17 77.36 43.61
N MET A 17 -3.14 78.20 43.74
CA MET A 17 -2.07 78.32 42.71
C MET A 17 -0.71 77.74 43.07
N THR A 18 -0.61 76.86 44.07
CA THR A 18 0.69 76.17 44.39
C THR A 18 0.60 74.71 44.47
N SER A 19 0.00 74.04 43.43
CA SER A 19 0.08 72.61 43.30
C SER A 19 0.44 72.25 41.86
N CYS A 20 1.56 72.75 41.28
CA CYS A 20 2.25 72.17 40.20
C CYS A 20 3.33 71.27 40.75
N LYS A 21 2.97 70.10 41.32
CA LYS A 21 3.85 68.97 41.47
C LYS A 21 4.07 68.37 40.07
N GLY A 22 5.28 68.46 39.58
CA GLY A 22 5.71 67.85 38.33
C GLY A 22 5.21 66.41 38.23
N LYS A 23 4.53 66.07 37.15
CA LYS A 23 4.22 64.66 36.82
C LYS A 23 5.55 63.94 36.80
N LYS A 24 5.81 63.13 37.86
CA LYS A 24 6.79 62.05 37.73
C LYS A 24 6.30 61.23 36.56
N GLN A 25 7.07 61.17 35.48
CA GLN A 25 6.91 60.18 34.46
C GLN A 25 6.75 58.81 35.17
N PRO A 26 5.72 58.03 34.84
CA PRO A 26 5.62 56.70 35.40
C PRO A 26 6.95 56.01 35.11
N ALA A 27 7.63 55.47 36.11
CA ALA A 27 8.79 54.66 35.92
C ALA A 27 8.34 53.54 34.96
N GLU A 28 9.02 53.46 33.82
CA GLU A 28 8.78 52.40 32.82
C GLU A 28 8.84 51.08 33.54
N ALA A 29 7.71 50.35 33.54
CA ALA A 29 7.66 49.05 34.16
C ALA A 29 8.82 48.18 33.59
N PRO A 30 9.57 47.45 34.42
CA PRO A 30 10.67 46.67 33.96
C PRO A 30 10.22 45.73 32.82
N ALA A 31 10.97 45.71 31.73
CA ALA A 31 10.64 44.91 30.56
C ALA A 31 10.42 43.44 30.97
N PRO A 32 9.31 42.82 30.59
CA PRO A 32 9.01 41.45 31.01
C PRO A 32 10.07 40.48 30.50
N SER A 33 10.42 39.50 31.34
CA SER A 33 11.32 38.42 30.97
C SER A 33 10.57 37.42 30.09
N ILE A 34 11.02 37.22 28.85
CA ILE A 34 10.37 36.37 27.84
C ILE A 34 11.42 35.41 27.26
N SER A 35 11.06 34.12 27.18
CA SER A 35 11.93 33.12 26.61
C SER A 35 12.02 33.31 25.10
N VAL A 36 13.27 33.28 24.60
CA VAL A 36 13.60 33.41 23.20
C VAL A 36 14.53 32.27 22.75
N ALA A 37 14.45 31.89 21.50
CA ALA A 37 15.36 30.93 20.89
C ALA A 37 15.80 31.43 19.51
N THR A 38 16.87 30.85 18.99
CA THR A 38 17.22 30.92 17.56
C THR A 38 16.63 29.70 16.87
N PRO A 39 16.24 29.79 15.58
CA PRO A 39 15.83 28.64 14.78
C PRO A 39 16.90 27.56 14.76
N GLU A 40 16.48 26.33 14.66
CA GLU A 40 17.36 25.19 14.37
C GLU A 40 17.46 25.05 12.86
N VAL A 41 18.67 24.92 12.34
CA VAL A 41 18.90 24.71 10.90
C VAL A 41 19.44 23.33 10.68
N LYS A 42 18.68 22.49 9.98
CA LYS A 42 19.10 21.13 9.64
C LYS A 42 18.42 20.63 8.36
N ASP A 43 19.02 19.61 7.77
CA ASP A 43 18.44 18.91 6.64
C ASP A 43 17.23 18.10 7.09
N ILE A 44 16.14 18.20 6.35
CA ILE A 44 14.90 17.47 6.63
C ILE A 44 14.42 16.74 5.38
N THR A 45 13.78 15.60 5.61
CA THR A 45 13.04 14.88 4.57
C THR A 45 11.56 15.26 4.65
N LEU A 46 11.05 15.81 3.56
CA LEU A 46 9.62 16.11 3.44
C LEU A 46 8.87 14.83 3.12
N THR A 47 7.87 14.53 3.93
CA THR A 47 7.05 13.31 3.82
C THR A 47 5.58 13.66 3.65
N LYS A 48 4.81 12.74 3.07
CA LYS A 48 3.36 12.83 2.99
C LYS A 48 2.74 11.48 3.30
N ASP A 49 1.68 11.52 4.09
CA ASP A 49 0.97 10.30 4.49
C ASP A 49 -0.15 9.98 3.51
N TYR A 50 -0.26 8.69 3.17
CA TYR A 50 -1.27 8.14 2.28
C TYR A 50 -1.98 6.96 2.95
N PRO A 51 -3.29 6.86 2.82
CA PRO A 51 -4.00 5.65 3.19
C PRO A 51 -3.73 4.55 2.18
N GLY A 52 -3.58 3.32 2.66
CA GLY A 52 -3.39 2.16 1.83
C GLY A 52 -3.90 0.88 2.46
N TYR A 53 -3.70 -0.21 1.79
CA TYR A 53 -4.10 -1.54 2.27
C TYR A 53 -3.07 -2.60 1.90
N LEU A 54 -3.03 -3.62 2.73
CA LEU A 54 -2.16 -4.77 2.50
C LEU A 54 -2.87 -5.80 1.61
N SER A 55 -2.12 -6.42 0.71
CA SER A 55 -2.55 -7.61 -0.02
C SER A 55 -1.45 -8.68 0.00
N SER A 56 -1.84 -9.94 -0.07
CA SER A 56 -0.88 -11.05 -0.16
C SER A 56 -0.18 -11.03 -1.52
N GLU A 57 1.02 -11.57 -1.57
CA GLU A 57 1.80 -11.71 -2.82
C GLU A 57 1.01 -12.49 -3.89
N LEU A 58 0.37 -13.61 -3.48
CA LEU A 58 -0.52 -14.39 -4.33
C LEU A 58 -1.78 -14.76 -3.55
N THR A 59 -2.91 -14.72 -4.23
CA THR A 59 -4.20 -15.18 -3.72
C THR A 59 -4.84 -16.07 -4.76
N VAL A 60 -5.16 -17.33 -4.40
CA VAL A 60 -5.78 -18.29 -5.30
C VAL A 60 -6.98 -18.95 -4.63
N ASN A 61 -8.10 -18.99 -5.33
CA ASN A 61 -9.26 -19.78 -4.95
C ASN A 61 -9.04 -21.23 -5.39
N LEU A 62 -9.05 -22.14 -4.43
CA LEU A 62 -9.08 -23.58 -4.68
C LEU A 62 -10.50 -23.94 -5.11
N VAL A 63 -10.66 -24.28 -6.37
CA VAL A 63 -11.98 -24.52 -6.97
C VAL A 63 -12.16 -25.97 -7.36
N ALA A 64 -13.36 -26.49 -7.16
CA ALA A 64 -13.81 -27.74 -7.76
C ALA A 64 -14.14 -27.52 -9.24
N ARG A 65 -13.72 -28.47 -10.10
CA ARG A 65 -13.99 -28.49 -11.53
C ARG A 65 -14.78 -29.72 -11.99
N VAL A 66 -15.14 -30.56 -11.05
CA VAL A 66 -15.88 -31.81 -11.26
C VAL A 66 -17.06 -31.87 -10.31
N ASN A 67 -18.03 -32.73 -10.61
CA ASN A 67 -19.20 -32.97 -9.77
C ASN A 67 -18.94 -34.18 -8.87
N GLY A 68 -19.50 -34.16 -7.68
CA GLY A 68 -19.44 -35.30 -6.74
C GLY A 68 -19.54 -34.84 -5.28
N TYR A 69 -19.60 -35.80 -4.38
CA TYR A 69 -19.59 -35.51 -2.96
C TYR A 69 -18.20 -35.20 -2.44
N LEU A 70 -18.08 -34.16 -1.59
CA LEU A 70 -16.84 -33.90 -0.88
C LEU A 70 -16.56 -35.03 0.11
N ARG A 71 -15.60 -35.90 -0.21
CA ARG A 71 -15.30 -37.11 0.55
C ARG A 71 -14.39 -36.85 1.74
N THR A 72 -13.33 -36.08 1.51
CA THR A 72 -12.37 -35.70 2.56
C THR A 72 -11.92 -34.26 2.45
N SER A 73 -11.64 -33.68 3.63
CA SER A 73 -10.98 -32.39 3.77
C SER A 73 -9.83 -32.58 4.76
N HIS A 74 -8.61 -32.41 4.30
CA HIS A 74 -7.40 -32.45 5.15
C HIS A 74 -7.05 -31.07 5.69
N LEU A 75 -7.93 -30.09 5.46
CA LEU A 75 -7.72 -28.71 5.78
C LEU A 75 -7.89 -28.44 7.28
N VAL A 76 -6.88 -27.80 7.88
CA VAL A 76 -7.01 -27.13 9.18
C VAL A 76 -7.13 -25.63 8.89
N ALA A 77 -8.26 -25.02 9.27
CA ALA A 77 -8.54 -23.62 8.97
C ALA A 77 -7.47 -22.69 9.54
N GLY A 78 -6.93 -21.81 8.70
CA GLY A 78 -5.87 -20.86 9.07
C GLY A 78 -4.46 -21.45 9.14
N SER A 79 -4.27 -22.74 8.88
CA SER A 79 -2.93 -23.38 8.90
C SER A 79 -2.10 -23.03 7.66
N LYS A 80 -0.78 -23.20 7.77
CA LYS A 80 0.13 -23.20 6.64
C LYS A 80 0.06 -24.55 5.94
N VAL A 81 0.01 -24.54 4.60
CA VAL A 81 0.05 -25.71 3.73
C VAL A 81 1.21 -25.61 2.76
N LYS A 82 1.73 -26.76 2.32
CA LYS A 82 2.85 -26.83 1.36
C LYS A 82 2.35 -27.03 -0.06
N LYS A 83 3.11 -26.56 -1.05
CA LYS A 83 2.87 -26.82 -2.47
C LYS A 83 2.73 -28.33 -2.72
N GLY A 84 1.66 -28.72 -3.44
CA GLY A 84 1.35 -30.12 -3.75
C GLY A 84 0.60 -30.87 -2.64
N GLU A 85 0.45 -30.30 -1.46
CA GLU A 85 -0.32 -30.92 -0.36
C GLU A 85 -1.77 -31.13 -0.77
N LEU A 86 -2.32 -32.32 -0.47
CA LEU A 86 -3.69 -32.67 -0.79
C LEU A 86 -4.63 -32.01 0.23
N ILE A 87 -5.53 -31.17 -0.26
CA ILE A 87 -6.44 -30.41 0.60
C ILE A 87 -7.86 -31.01 0.60
N PHE A 88 -8.41 -31.27 -0.59
CA PHE A 88 -9.75 -31.81 -0.74
C PHE A 88 -9.76 -33.00 -1.68
N VAL A 89 -10.67 -33.95 -1.42
CA VAL A 89 -10.97 -35.05 -2.35
C VAL A 89 -12.48 -35.04 -2.61
N ILE A 90 -12.83 -34.86 -3.89
CA ILE A 90 -14.19 -35.08 -4.39
C ILE A 90 -14.25 -36.54 -4.84
N GLU A 91 -15.39 -37.19 -4.64
CA GLU A 91 -15.64 -38.60 -4.94
C GLU A 91 -15.05 -39.04 -6.27
N PRO A 92 -13.96 -39.88 -6.28
CA PRO A 92 -13.20 -40.18 -7.49
C PRO A 92 -13.69 -41.45 -8.21
N ASP A 93 -14.58 -42.22 -7.59
CA ASP A 93 -14.88 -43.59 -8.02
C ASP A 93 -15.38 -43.68 -9.45
N THR A 94 -16.38 -42.86 -9.81
CA THR A 94 -16.90 -42.79 -11.19
C THR A 94 -15.85 -42.32 -12.20
N TYR A 95 -14.99 -41.42 -11.80
CA TYR A 95 -13.90 -40.91 -12.65
C TYR A 95 -12.80 -41.96 -12.83
N GLN A 96 -12.53 -42.78 -11.82
CA GLN A 96 -11.59 -43.90 -11.90
C GLN A 96 -12.12 -44.99 -12.84
N ASP A 97 -13.42 -45.29 -12.78
CA ASP A 97 -14.08 -46.23 -13.68
C ASP A 97 -14.00 -45.74 -15.14
N ASN A 98 -14.19 -44.47 -15.39
CA ASN A 98 -14.04 -43.86 -16.73
C ASN A 98 -12.60 -44.00 -17.27
N VAL A 99 -11.60 -43.86 -16.41
CA VAL A 99 -10.17 -44.09 -16.80
C VAL A 99 -10.00 -45.56 -17.17
N THR A 100 -10.49 -46.50 -16.37
CA THR A 100 -10.38 -47.93 -16.64
C THR A 100 -11.06 -48.33 -17.96
N GLN A 101 -12.25 -47.75 -18.23
CA GLN A 101 -12.96 -47.94 -19.48
C GLN A 101 -12.19 -47.43 -20.69
N ALA A 102 -11.65 -46.19 -20.60
CA ALA A 102 -10.85 -45.60 -21.67
C ALA A 102 -9.55 -46.37 -21.90
N GLU A 103 -8.89 -46.92 -20.87
CA GLU A 103 -7.73 -47.77 -20.97
C GLU A 103 -8.03 -49.06 -21.76
N ALA A 104 -9.18 -49.70 -21.48
CA ALA A 104 -9.65 -50.88 -22.19
C ALA A 104 -9.93 -50.55 -23.67
N ALA A 105 -10.61 -49.44 -23.95
CA ALA A 105 -10.85 -48.97 -25.34
C ALA A 105 -9.58 -48.75 -26.12
N LEU A 106 -8.58 -48.06 -25.53
CA LEU A 106 -7.28 -47.84 -26.13
C LEU A 106 -6.56 -49.18 -26.43
N LYS A 107 -6.61 -50.13 -25.51
CA LYS A 107 -6.02 -51.46 -25.72
C LYS A 107 -6.65 -52.19 -26.91
N THR A 108 -7.99 -52.11 -27.07
CA THR A 108 -8.70 -52.65 -28.21
C THR A 108 -8.28 -51.98 -29.53
N SER A 109 -8.24 -50.64 -29.58
CA SER A 109 -7.82 -49.88 -30.78
C SER A 109 -6.39 -50.19 -31.17
N LYS A 110 -5.47 -50.37 -30.20
CA LYS A 110 -4.09 -50.78 -30.48
C LYS A 110 -4.02 -52.18 -31.09
N ALA A 111 -4.77 -53.16 -30.59
CA ALA A 111 -4.81 -54.52 -31.15
C ALA A 111 -5.38 -54.52 -32.58
N GLN A 112 -6.38 -53.68 -32.88
CA GLN A 112 -6.91 -53.52 -34.23
C GLN A 112 -5.91 -52.90 -35.18
N LEU A 113 -5.15 -51.89 -34.74
CA LEU A 113 -4.08 -51.29 -35.52
C LEU A 113 -2.96 -52.30 -35.84
N ASP A 114 -2.54 -53.08 -34.86
CA ASP A 114 -1.49 -54.11 -35.03
C ASP A 114 -1.93 -55.17 -36.07
N TYR A 115 -3.18 -55.59 -36.02
CA TYR A 115 -3.74 -56.46 -37.03
C TYR A 115 -3.76 -55.82 -38.44
N ALA A 116 -4.24 -54.56 -38.53
CA ALA A 116 -4.32 -53.84 -39.81
C ALA A 116 -2.94 -53.56 -40.40
N ARG A 117 -1.96 -53.17 -39.60
CA ARG A 117 -0.57 -53.01 -40.03
C ARG A 117 0.05 -54.33 -40.51
N SER A 118 -0.15 -55.41 -39.76
CA SER A 118 0.35 -56.76 -40.18
C SER A 118 -0.30 -57.20 -41.48
N ASN A 119 -1.59 -56.92 -41.68
CA ASN A 119 -2.29 -57.22 -42.91
C ASN A 119 -1.74 -56.39 -44.09
N TYR A 120 -1.54 -55.10 -43.93
CA TYR A 120 -0.97 -54.21 -44.94
C TYR A 120 0.42 -54.67 -45.36
N GLU A 121 1.33 -55.00 -44.41
CA GLU A 121 2.65 -55.50 -44.75
C GLU A 121 2.63 -56.86 -45.51
N ARG A 122 1.71 -57.78 -45.17
CA ARG A 122 1.50 -59.01 -45.90
C ARG A 122 1.01 -58.78 -47.34
N MET A 123 0.01 -57.83 -47.50
CA MET A 123 -0.49 -57.50 -48.84
C MET A 123 0.57 -56.84 -49.70
N LYS A 124 1.36 -55.95 -49.11
CA LYS A 124 2.51 -55.30 -49.80
C LYS A 124 3.59 -56.31 -50.30
N GLU A 125 3.88 -57.29 -49.44
CA GLU A 125 4.81 -58.33 -49.84
C GLU A 125 4.23 -59.25 -50.93
N ALA A 126 2.97 -59.67 -50.83
CA ALA A 126 2.30 -60.45 -51.81
C ALA A 126 2.16 -59.74 -53.18
N ALA A 127 2.05 -58.41 -53.17
CA ALA A 127 2.04 -57.67 -54.47
C ALA A 127 3.33 -57.73 -55.23
N LYS A 128 4.47 -57.90 -54.57
CA LYS A 128 5.79 -58.06 -55.22
C LYS A 128 5.85 -59.31 -56.12
N SER A 129 5.11 -60.35 -55.74
CA SER A 129 5.01 -61.63 -56.53
C SER A 129 3.82 -61.61 -57.51
N GLY A 130 3.07 -60.52 -57.62
CA GLY A 130 1.88 -60.42 -58.46
C GLY A 130 0.66 -61.18 -57.92
N ALA A 131 0.68 -61.67 -56.66
CA ALA A 131 -0.41 -62.46 -56.08
C ALA A 131 -1.64 -61.66 -55.69
N VAL A 132 -1.50 -60.32 -55.52
CA VAL A 132 -2.60 -59.38 -55.14
C VAL A 132 -2.50 -58.11 -56.00
N SER A 133 -3.64 -57.42 -56.19
CA SER A 133 -3.72 -56.18 -56.96
C SER A 133 -3.24 -54.96 -56.12
N GLN A 134 -2.72 -53.92 -56.84
CA GLN A 134 -2.33 -52.67 -56.22
C GLN A 134 -3.52 -52.00 -55.46
N ILE A 135 -4.76 -52.18 -55.87
CA ILE A 135 -5.97 -51.72 -55.24
C ILE A 135 -6.12 -52.33 -53.83
N GLN A 136 -5.86 -53.64 -53.70
CA GLN A 136 -5.93 -54.34 -52.41
C GLN A 136 -4.85 -53.89 -51.44
N VAL A 137 -3.64 -53.58 -51.95
CA VAL A 137 -2.58 -52.96 -51.11
C VAL A 137 -3.00 -51.59 -50.59
N LEU A 138 -3.52 -50.75 -51.51
CA LEU A 138 -4.00 -49.40 -51.15
C LEU A 138 -5.15 -49.44 -50.12
N GLN A 139 -6.07 -50.38 -50.27
CA GLN A 139 -7.16 -50.65 -49.34
C GLN A 139 -6.62 -51.03 -47.95
N ALA A 140 -5.69 -51.96 -47.86
CA ALA A 140 -5.06 -52.39 -46.62
C ALA A 140 -4.29 -51.20 -45.94
N GLN A 141 -3.60 -50.39 -46.77
CA GLN A 141 -2.94 -49.18 -46.29
C GLN A 141 -3.92 -48.16 -45.68
N SER A 142 -5.03 -47.89 -46.38
CA SER A 142 -6.05 -46.99 -45.89
C SER A 142 -6.68 -47.47 -44.55
N THR A 143 -6.94 -48.79 -44.45
CA THR A 143 -7.44 -49.40 -43.20
C THR A 143 -6.42 -49.25 -42.04
N ALA A 144 -5.12 -49.46 -42.33
CA ALA A 144 -4.10 -49.25 -41.31
C ALA A 144 -4.02 -47.79 -40.85
N GLN A 145 -4.17 -46.84 -41.77
CA GLN A 145 -4.21 -45.40 -41.44
C GLN A 145 -5.50 -45.02 -40.65
N GLU A 146 -6.63 -45.64 -40.98
CA GLU A 146 -7.89 -45.46 -40.24
C GLU A 146 -7.76 -45.98 -38.78
N MET A 147 -7.19 -47.18 -38.59
CA MET A 147 -6.95 -47.74 -37.26
C MET A 147 -5.93 -46.89 -36.46
N GLU A 148 -4.94 -46.33 -37.13
CA GLU A 148 -4.02 -45.39 -36.49
C GLU A 148 -4.70 -44.13 -36.01
N ALA A 149 -5.66 -43.57 -36.76
CA ALA A 149 -6.48 -42.46 -36.33
C ALA A 149 -7.39 -42.84 -35.15
N SER A 150 -7.94 -44.07 -35.13
CA SER A 150 -8.73 -44.61 -34.02
C SER A 150 -7.92 -44.71 -32.72
N VAL A 151 -6.65 -45.16 -32.80
CA VAL A 151 -5.75 -45.18 -31.61
C VAL A 151 -5.55 -43.77 -31.05
N ARG A 152 -5.27 -42.77 -31.92
CA ARG A 152 -5.11 -41.38 -31.48
C ARG A 152 -6.37 -40.84 -30.80
N ASN A 153 -7.56 -41.19 -31.30
CA ASN A 153 -8.81 -40.82 -30.65
C ASN A 153 -8.95 -41.42 -29.26
N SER A 154 -8.70 -42.75 -29.12
CA SER A 154 -8.76 -43.45 -27.83
C SER A 154 -7.71 -42.95 -26.83
N GLU A 155 -6.52 -42.53 -27.31
CA GLU A 155 -5.51 -41.88 -26.48
C GLU A 155 -5.98 -40.53 -25.98
N ALA A 156 -6.66 -39.72 -26.79
CA ALA A 156 -7.23 -38.44 -26.37
C ALA A 156 -8.35 -38.62 -25.35
N GLU A 157 -9.23 -39.63 -25.53
CA GLU A 157 -10.29 -40.00 -24.58
C GLU A 157 -9.71 -40.42 -23.22
N LEU A 158 -8.69 -41.26 -23.20
CA LEU A 158 -7.99 -41.68 -21.99
C LEU A 158 -7.35 -40.48 -21.27
N ASN A 159 -6.71 -39.57 -22.02
CA ASN A 159 -6.13 -38.38 -21.42
C ASN A 159 -7.19 -37.47 -20.78
N THR A 160 -8.35 -37.33 -21.44
CA THR A 160 -9.50 -36.58 -20.88
C THR A 160 -10.01 -37.20 -19.60
N ALA A 161 -10.18 -38.54 -19.56
CA ALA A 161 -10.63 -39.26 -18.37
C ALA A 161 -9.62 -39.09 -17.20
N ARG A 162 -8.32 -39.21 -17.46
CA ARG A 162 -7.26 -38.97 -16.47
C ARG A 162 -7.22 -37.54 -15.95
N THR A 163 -7.44 -36.57 -16.81
CA THR A 163 -7.52 -35.16 -16.44
C THR A 163 -8.70 -34.93 -15.50
N ASN A 164 -9.88 -35.46 -15.81
CA ASN A 164 -11.07 -35.34 -14.96
C ASN A 164 -10.85 -36.02 -13.60
N LEU A 165 -10.23 -37.20 -13.57
CA LEU A 165 -9.87 -37.86 -12.31
C LEU A 165 -8.89 -37.00 -11.49
N SER A 166 -7.92 -36.35 -12.14
CA SER A 166 -6.98 -35.46 -11.44
C SER A 166 -7.67 -34.29 -10.75
N TYR A 167 -8.77 -33.81 -11.31
CA TYR A 167 -9.57 -32.71 -10.71
C TYR A 167 -10.35 -33.12 -9.46
N CYS A 168 -10.47 -34.43 -9.20
CA CYS A 168 -11.04 -34.91 -7.93
C CYS A 168 -10.11 -34.65 -6.74
N TYR A 169 -8.79 -34.46 -6.98
CA TYR A 169 -7.77 -34.27 -5.95
C TYR A 169 -7.26 -32.82 -5.99
N ILE A 170 -7.86 -31.97 -5.16
CA ILE A 170 -7.51 -30.56 -5.09
C ILE A 170 -6.28 -30.37 -4.18
N ARG A 171 -5.18 -29.85 -4.77
CA ARG A 171 -3.90 -29.64 -4.11
C ARG A 171 -3.55 -28.17 -4.05
N ALA A 172 -2.72 -27.78 -3.06
CA ALA A 172 -2.17 -26.44 -2.94
C ALA A 172 -1.19 -26.15 -4.09
N PRO A 173 -1.38 -25.05 -4.85
CA PRO A 173 -0.49 -24.69 -5.96
C PRO A 173 0.84 -24.08 -5.50
N PHE A 174 0.91 -23.53 -4.28
CA PHE A 174 2.10 -22.94 -3.66
C PHE A 174 2.02 -23.04 -2.13
N ASP A 175 3.12 -22.76 -1.45
CA ASP A 175 3.17 -22.68 0.00
C ASP A 175 2.43 -21.44 0.49
N GLY A 176 1.56 -21.57 1.49
CA GLY A 176 0.78 -20.44 1.97
C GLY A 176 -0.15 -20.79 3.10
N ARG A 177 -0.99 -19.85 3.47
CA ARG A 177 -2.01 -20.01 4.51
C ARG A 177 -3.39 -20.13 3.89
N ILE A 178 -4.14 -21.16 4.32
CA ILE A 178 -5.45 -21.48 3.78
C ILE A 178 -6.58 -20.98 4.69
N THR A 179 -7.68 -20.52 4.09
CA THR A 179 -8.91 -20.17 4.83
C THR A 179 -9.64 -21.43 5.31
N ARG A 180 -10.74 -21.24 6.02
CA ARG A 180 -11.68 -22.35 6.30
C ARG A 180 -12.31 -22.86 5.00
N ALA A 181 -12.72 -24.12 5.00
CA ALA A 181 -13.52 -24.68 3.92
C ALA A 181 -14.90 -23.99 3.83
N THR A 182 -15.37 -23.79 2.60
CA THR A 182 -16.70 -23.24 2.32
C THR A 182 -17.79 -24.32 2.44
N TYR A 183 -17.42 -25.58 2.20
CA TYR A 183 -18.33 -26.74 2.24
C TYR A 183 -17.79 -27.80 3.17
N ASP A 184 -18.69 -28.46 3.88
CA ASP A 184 -18.38 -29.57 4.77
C ASP A 184 -18.34 -30.91 4.02
N ILE A 185 -17.65 -31.90 4.60
CA ILE A 185 -17.62 -33.28 4.10
C ILE A 185 -19.04 -33.78 3.97
N GLY A 186 -19.36 -34.48 2.86
CA GLY A 186 -20.68 -34.98 2.53
C GLY A 186 -21.56 -34.04 1.71
N ASN A 187 -21.16 -32.78 1.51
CA ASN A 187 -21.85 -31.90 0.58
C ASN A 187 -21.60 -32.31 -0.87
N TYR A 188 -22.65 -32.24 -1.69
CA TYR A 188 -22.51 -32.39 -3.13
C TYR A 188 -22.00 -31.11 -3.77
N ILE A 189 -20.95 -31.22 -4.53
CA ILE A 189 -20.30 -30.11 -5.25
C ILE A 189 -20.63 -30.21 -6.74
N ASN A 190 -21.16 -29.15 -7.32
CA ASN A 190 -21.47 -29.08 -8.75
C ASN A 190 -20.45 -28.16 -9.45
N GLY A 191 -19.22 -28.63 -9.57
CA GLY A 191 -18.08 -27.85 -10.10
C GLY A 191 -17.89 -27.92 -11.61
N ALA A 192 -18.54 -28.87 -12.30
CA ALA A 192 -18.36 -29.05 -13.75
C ALA A 192 -19.09 -27.96 -14.58
N ALA A 193 -20.26 -27.51 -14.13
CA ALA A 193 -21.03 -26.47 -14.81
C ALA A 193 -20.45 -25.07 -14.54
N GLN A 194 -20.01 -24.84 -13.30
CA GLN A 194 -19.41 -23.56 -12.87
C GLN A 194 -18.40 -23.84 -11.75
N PRO A 195 -17.16 -23.35 -11.83
CA PRO A 195 -16.17 -23.59 -10.78
C PRO A 195 -16.67 -23.12 -9.40
N VAL A 196 -16.63 -24.01 -8.41
CA VAL A 196 -17.09 -23.76 -7.04
C VAL A 196 -15.87 -23.57 -6.14
N THR A 197 -15.76 -22.44 -5.45
CA THR A 197 -14.68 -22.16 -4.52
C THR A 197 -14.87 -22.97 -3.22
N LEU A 198 -13.88 -23.79 -2.90
CA LEU A 198 -13.84 -24.60 -1.69
C LEU A 198 -13.09 -23.94 -0.53
N ALA A 199 -12.01 -23.23 -0.84
CA ALA A 199 -11.20 -22.43 0.08
C ALA A 199 -10.35 -21.43 -0.70
N THR A 200 -9.78 -20.44 0.00
CA THR A 200 -8.82 -19.50 -0.59
C THR A 200 -7.44 -19.72 0.05
N LEU A 201 -6.42 -19.74 -0.78
CA LEU A 201 -5.02 -19.86 -0.37
C LEU A 201 -4.31 -18.54 -0.58
N TYR A 202 -3.64 -18.04 0.46
CA TYR A 202 -2.85 -16.82 0.47
C TYR A 202 -1.37 -17.14 0.64
N LYS A 203 -0.53 -16.56 -0.21
CA LYS A 203 0.92 -16.54 0.01
C LYS A 203 1.24 -15.29 0.81
N ASP A 204 1.47 -15.46 2.11
CA ASP A 204 1.56 -14.38 3.10
C ASP A 204 2.95 -14.16 3.69
N ASP A 205 4.00 -14.81 3.17
CA ASP A 205 5.38 -14.59 3.60
C ASP A 205 5.91 -13.19 3.23
N LYS A 206 5.36 -12.63 2.14
CA LYS A 206 5.53 -11.25 1.71
C LYS A 206 4.17 -10.62 1.49
N MET A 207 4.07 -9.33 1.79
CA MET A 207 2.85 -8.56 1.60
C MET A 207 3.12 -7.40 0.64
N PHE A 208 2.12 -7.06 -0.14
CA PHE A 208 2.11 -5.83 -0.91
C PHE A 208 1.33 -4.75 -0.16
N VAL A 209 1.89 -3.56 -0.14
CA VAL A 209 1.21 -2.34 0.28
C VAL A 209 0.75 -1.62 -0.99
N ASN A 210 -0.55 -1.43 -1.13
CA ASN A 210 -1.12 -0.71 -2.27
C ASN A 210 -1.68 0.62 -1.78
N PHE A 211 -1.30 1.69 -2.43
CA PHE A 211 -1.78 3.03 -2.14
C PHE A 211 -1.80 3.89 -3.40
N ASN A 212 -2.50 5.01 -3.35
CA ASN A 212 -2.61 5.91 -4.50
C ASN A 212 -2.01 7.27 -4.14
N ILE A 213 -1.25 7.85 -5.06
CA ILE A 213 -0.69 9.20 -4.95
C ILE A 213 -1.32 10.10 -6.01
N GLU A 214 -1.49 11.38 -5.72
CA GLU A 214 -2.00 12.36 -6.67
C GLU A 214 -0.99 12.58 -7.81
N ASP A 215 -1.47 12.81 -9.02
CA ASP A 215 -0.66 13.08 -10.21
C ASP A 215 0.27 14.28 -10.02
N ASN A 216 -0.22 15.35 -9.41
CA ASN A 216 0.57 16.55 -9.12
C ASN A 216 1.71 16.28 -8.13
N GLN A 217 1.50 15.37 -7.16
CA GLN A 217 2.54 14.96 -6.21
C GLN A 217 3.61 14.12 -6.91
N PHE A 218 3.20 13.20 -7.78
CA PHE A 218 4.13 12.44 -8.60
C PHE A 218 4.98 13.35 -9.50
N MET A 219 4.36 14.34 -10.15
CA MET A 219 5.08 15.32 -10.96
C MET A 219 6.09 16.14 -10.14
N LYS A 220 5.74 16.56 -8.92
CA LYS A 220 6.68 17.22 -8.00
C LYS A 220 7.87 16.33 -7.66
N MET A 221 7.64 15.05 -7.37
CA MET A 221 8.70 14.07 -7.09
C MET A 221 9.64 13.92 -8.29
N MET A 222 9.09 13.82 -9.50
CA MET A 222 9.87 13.73 -10.75
C MET A 222 10.72 14.97 -11.00
N ILE A 223 10.14 16.17 -10.81
CA ILE A 223 10.87 17.44 -11.00
C ILE A 223 12.00 17.56 -9.97
N THR A 224 11.73 17.26 -8.70
CA THR A 224 12.74 17.32 -7.63
C THR A 224 13.88 16.32 -7.88
N ALA A 225 13.54 15.11 -8.30
CA ALA A 225 14.52 14.10 -8.65
C ALA A 225 15.39 14.51 -9.85
N ALA A 226 14.82 15.17 -10.87
CA ALA A 226 15.53 15.67 -12.03
C ALA A 226 16.47 16.87 -11.72
N GLN A 227 16.17 17.66 -10.69
CA GLN A 227 16.98 18.79 -10.26
C GLN A 227 18.21 18.40 -9.44
N ASN A 228 18.19 17.25 -8.77
CA ASN A 228 19.22 16.82 -7.82
C ASN A 228 20.32 15.94 -8.41
N ASP A 229 20.31 15.60 -9.67
CA ASP A 229 21.35 14.95 -10.49
C ASP A 229 20.74 13.99 -11.54
N SER A 230 21.54 13.66 -12.55
CA SER A 230 21.23 13.05 -13.85
C SER A 230 20.52 11.66 -13.83
N THR A 231 20.22 11.11 -12.68
CA THR A 231 19.40 9.89 -12.54
C THR A 231 18.23 10.17 -11.61
N VAL A 232 17.03 10.25 -12.18
CA VAL A 232 15.77 10.36 -11.44
C VAL A 232 15.65 9.16 -10.49
N LYS A 233 16.01 9.36 -9.22
CA LYS A 233 15.76 8.35 -8.19
C LYS A 233 14.48 8.70 -7.45
N LEU A 234 13.44 7.95 -7.73
CA LEU A 234 12.25 7.90 -6.86
C LEU A 234 12.67 7.27 -5.52
N PRO A 235 11.96 7.57 -4.43
CA PRO A 235 12.25 6.94 -3.15
C PRO A 235 12.18 5.42 -3.29
N GLU A 236 13.16 4.73 -2.74
CA GLU A 236 13.22 3.26 -2.79
C GLU A 236 12.44 2.63 -1.62
N THR A 237 12.30 3.38 -0.53
CA THR A 237 11.71 2.89 0.72
C THR A 237 10.62 3.81 1.25
N ILE A 238 9.66 3.21 1.93
CA ILE A 238 8.56 3.90 2.62
C ILE A 238 8.45 3.38 4.05
N ALA A 239 7.94 4.21 4.94
CA ALA A 239 7.48 3.74 6.25
C ALA A 239 5.99 3.37 6.17
N VAL A 240 5.62 2.25 6.81
CA VAL A 240 4.25 1.74 6.83
C VAL A 240 3.83 1.56 8.29
N HIS A 241 2.76 2.23 8.68
CA HIS A 241 2.25 2.25 10.05
C HIS A 241 0.94 1.49 10.13
N LEU A 242 0.83 0.57 11.10
CA LEU A 242 -0.41 -0.12 11.42
C LEU A 242 -1.12 0.59 12.60
N GLY A 243 -2.41 0.92 12.39
CA GLY A 243 -3.26 1.54 13.40
C GLY A 243 -2.97 3.02 13.67
N ASP A 244 -3.89 3.69 14.37
CA ASP A 244 -3.88 5.14 14.61
C ASP A 244 -2.72 5.62 15.51
N ASN A 245 -2.07 4.73 16.25
CA ASN A 245 -1.05 5.09 17.25
C ASN A 245 0.39 4.78 16.83
N GLY A 246 0.66 4.41 15.58
CA GLY A 246 2.02 4.24 15.05
C GLY A 246 2.94 3.26 15.82
N ARG A 247 2.36 2.32 16.59
CA ARG A 247 3.15 1.42 17.46
C ARG A 247 3.94 0.33 16.73
N GLN A 248 3.55 0.03 15.50
CA GLN A 248 4.27 -0.94 14.67
C GLN A 248 4.63 -0.29 13.34
N ASN A 249 5.92 -0.07 13.17
CA ASN A 249 6.48 0.51 11.96
C ASN A 249 7.16 -0.57 11.14
N TYR A 250 6.78 -0.67 9.89
CA TYR A 250 7.42 -1.55 8.91
C TYR A 250 8.09 -0.69 7.84
N THR A 251 9.16 -1.20 7.26
CA THR A 251 9.80 -0.56 6.11
C THR A 251 9.44 -1.34 4.86
N GLY A 252 8.79 -0.67 3.91
CA GLY A 252 8.44 -1.23 2.61
C GLY A 252 9.43 -0.78 1.54
N GLN A 253 9.69 -1.66 0.55
CA GLN A 253 10.45 -1.33 -0.65
C GLN A 253 9.49 -1.08 -1.80
N LEU A 254 9.54 0.11 -2.39
CA LEU A 254 8.75 0.45 -3.56
C LEU A 254 9.21 -0.40 -4.76
N ASP A 255 8.28 -1.07 -5.40
CA ASP A 255 8.56 -1.96 -6.53
C ASP A 255 7.73 -1.64 -7.78
N TYR A 256 6.67 -0.86 -7.65
CA TYR A 256 5.80 -0.55 -8.77
C TYR A 256 5.15 0.82 -8.66
N PHE A 257 5.19 1.55 -9.78
CA PHE A 257 4.40 2.74 -10.05
C PHE A 257 3.56 2.48 -11.28
N SER A 258 2.27 2.77 -11.21
CA SER A 258 1.39 2.61 -12.37
C SER A 258 1.90 3.45 -13.55
N PRO A 259 1.92 2.90 -14.78
CA PRO A 259 2.30 3.66 -15.97
C PRO A 259 1.22 4.66 -16.43
N ASN A 260 0.04 4.62 -15.83
CA ASN A 260 -1.10 5.48 -16.15
C ASN A 260 -1.69 6.11 -14.89
N VAL A 261 -2.29 7.28 -15.08
CA VAL A 261 -3.11 7.97 -14.10
C VAL A 261 -4.55 7.49 -14.26
N ASP A 262 -5.23 7.17 -13.17
CA ASP A 262 -6.68 6.95 -13.18
C ASP A 262 -7.37 8.32 -13.34
N LEU A 263 -7.99 8.53 -14.50
CA LEU A 263 -8.65 9.80 -14.86
C LEU A 263 -9.86 10.12 -13.99
N SER A 264 -10.45 9.14 -13.33
CA SER A 264 -11.62 9.35 -12.45
C SER A 264 -11.22 9.94 -11.10
N THR A 265 -10.01 9.65 -10.63
CA THR A 265 -9.49 10.07 -9.31
C THR A 265 -8.31 11.03 -9.40
N GLY A 266 -7.66 11.15 -10.57
CA GLY A 266 -6.43 11.93 -10.74
C GLY A 266 -5.24 11.34 -9.95
N THR A 267 -5.22 10.01 -9.75
CA THR A 267 -4.19 9.35 -8.95
C THR A 267 -3.45 8.26 -9.70
N LEU A 268 -2.22 7.97 -9.26
CA LEU A 268 -1.43 6.82 -9.67
C LEU A 268 -1.45 5.77 -8.57
N ASN A 269 -1.63 4.51 -8.95
CA ASN A 269 -1.43 3.39 -8.03
C ASN A 269 0.05 3.11 -7.84
N VAL A 270 0.45 2.96 -6.59
CA VAL A 270 1.83 2.66 -6.17
C VAL A 270 1.81 1.43 -5.28
N ARG A 271 2.84 0.59 -5.41
CA ARG A 271 2.97 -0.61 -4.61
C ARG A 271 4.36 -0.70 -3.99
N ALA A 272 4.39 -1.24 -2.78
CA ALA A 272 5.62 -1.59 -2.09
C ALA A 272 5.55 -3.01 -1.52
N ASN A 273 6.72 -3.62 -1.37
CA ASN A 273 6.90 -4.94 -0.76
C ASN A 273 7.20 -4.80 0.73
N LEU A 274 6.57 -5.64 1.55
CA LEU A 274 6.84 -5.82 2.97
C LEU A 274 7.17 -7.27 3.27
N ASP A 275 8.20 -7.52 4.07
CA ASP A 275 8.45 -8.84 4.66
C ASP A 275 7.44 -9.13 5.77
N ASN A 276 6.90 -10.35 5.80
CA ASN A 276 5.93 -10.82 6.80
C ASN A 276 6.32 -12.19 7.37
N LYS A 277 7.58 -12.34 7.77
CA LYS A 277 8.14 -13.63 8.24
C LYS A 277 7.37 -14.20 9.44
N ASP A 278 6.91 -13.32 10.32
CA ASP A 278 6.18 -13.70 11.53
C ASP A 278 4.69 -13.96 11.27
N GLY A 279 4.19 -13.62 10.08
CA GLY A 279 2.81 -13.83 9.66
C GLY A 279 1.79 -12.97 10.41
N GLU A 280 2.22 -11.83 10.97
CA GLU A 280 1.37 -10.88 11.70
C GLU A 280 0.49 -10.08 10.74
N LEU A 281 1.05 -9.68 9.59
CA LEU A 281 0.33 -8.92 8.58
C LEU A 281 -0.68 -9.81 7.86
N LYS A 282 -1.88 -9.26 7.63
CA LYS A 282 -2.97 -9.95 6.94
C LYS A 282 -3.42 -9.15 5.73
N SER A 283 -3.80 -9.86 4.68
CA SER A 283 -4.43 -9.24 3.51
C SER A 283 -5.74 -8.52 3.93
N GLY A 284 -5.93 -7.30 3.43
CA GLY A 284 -7.08 -6.45 3.74
C GLY A 284 -6.89 -5.50 4.92
N LEU A 285 -5.76 -5.53 5.64
CA LEU A 285 -5.49 -4.55 6.68
C LEU A 285 -5.25 -3.17 6.06
N TYR A 286 -5.86 -2.15 6.66
CA TYR A 286 -5.57 -0.75 6.35
C TYR A 286 -4.29 -0.30 7.04
N VAL A 287 -3.52 0.51 6.33
CA VAL A 287 -2.23 1.05 6.77
C VAL A 287 -2.10 2.50 6.36
N THR A 288 -1.28 3.24 7.11
CA THR A 288 -0.82 4.58 6.72
C THR A 288 0.60 4.48 6.18
N ILE A 289 0.83 5.03 5.00
CA ILE A 289 2.10 5.02 4.31
C ILE A 289 2.70 6.41 4.39
N THR A 290 3.88 6.55 4.99
CA THR A 290 4.65 7.78 4.97
C THR A 290 5.65 7.71 3.82
N LEU A 291 5.35 8.46 2.75
CA LEU A 291 6.14 8.53 1.53
C LEU A 291 7.07 9.75 1.57
N PRO A 292 8.40 9.59 1.57
CA PRO A 292 9.32 10.69 1.39
C PRO A 292 9.24 11.19 -0.06
N TYR A 293 9.18 12.51 -0.28
CA TYR A 293 9.06 13.05 -1.63
C TYR A 293 10.09 14.13 -1.98
N SER A 294 10.79 14.70 -1.00
CA SER A 294 11.82 15.69 -1.21
C SER A 294 12.74 15.79 -0.01
N GLU A 295 13.99 16.15 -0.25
CA GLU A 295 14.94 16.57 0.78
C GLU A 295 15.09 18.09 0.74
N LYS A 296 15.07 18.73 1.88
CA LYS A 296 15.30 20.17 2.03
C LYS A 296 16.54 20.37 2.88
N ARG A 297 17.60 20.89 2.26
CA ARG A 297 18.82 21.27 2.98
C ARG A 297 18.62 22.60 3.70
N ASP A 298 19.32 22.76 4.82
CA ASP A 298 19.32 23.99 5.62
C ASP A 298 17.91 24.51 5.95
N ALA A 299 16.99 23.63 6.27
CA ALA A 299 15.63 24.02 6.63
C ALA A 299 15.60 24.73 7.98
N VAL A 300 14.93 25.87 8.03
CA VAL A 300 14.76 26.70 9.24
C VAL A 300 13.60 26.12 10.04
N LEU A 301 13.87 25.64 11.26
CA LEU A 301 12.90 24.99 12.13
C LEU A 301 12.68 25.81 13.40
N VAL A 302 11.42 25.95 13.80
CA VAL A 302 11.00 26.59 15.05
C VAL A 302 10.08 25.67 15.83
N ARG A 303 9.96 25.88 17.12
CA ARG A 303 8.97 25.15 17.92
C ARG A 303 7.56 25.44 17.42
N ASP A 304 6.78 24.44 17.09
CA ASP A 304 5.39 24.59 16.58
C ASP A 304 4.52 25.41 17.53
N ALA A 305 4.69 25.20 18.85
CA ALA A 305 3.99 25.96 19.91
C ALA A 305 4.31 27.46 19.94
N SER A 306 5.34 27.92 19.22
CA SER A 306 5.74 29.33 19.11
C SER A 306 5.03 30.05 17.97
N ILE A 307 4.33 29.33 17.11
CA ILE A 307 3.64 29.89 15.96
C ILE A 307 2.23 30.32 16.37
N GLY A 308 1.98 31.63 16.28
CA GLY A 308 0.65 32.19 16.48
C GLY A 308 -0.21 32.08 15.21
N THR A 309 -1.53 32.22 15.42
CA THR A 309 -2.50 32.26 14.31
C THR A 309 -3.45 33.43 14.55
N ASP A 310 -3.68 34.23 13.52
CA ASP A 310 -4.68 35.28 13.51
C ASP A 310 -5.49 35.30 12.19
N GLN A 311 -6.21 36.36 11.92
CA GLN A 311 -7.03 36.48 10.70
C GLN A 311 -6.21 36.60 9.41
N LEU A 312 -4.94 37.00 9.49
CA LEU A 312 -4.03 37.16 8.37
C LEU A 312 -3.22 35.89 8.09
N GLY A 313 -3.24 34.90 9.02
CA GLY A 313 -2.56 33.62 8.88
C GLY A 313 -1.65 33.25 10.04
N LYS A 314 -0.50 32.66 9.74
CA LYS A 314 0.50 32.23 10.74
C LYS A 314 1.56 33.30 10.93
N TYR A 315 1.97 33.51 12.19
CA TYR A 315 2.96 34.51 12.54
C TYR A 315 3.91 34.05 13.64
N LEU A 316 5.07 34.73 13.70
CA LEU A 316 6.01 34.66 14.81
C LEU A 316 6.26 36.05 15.40
N TYR A 317 6.58 36.10 16.68
CA TYR A 317 7.19 37.25 17.29
C TYR A 317 8.72 37.13 17.22
N ILE A 318 9.35 38.01 16.44
CA ILE A 318 10.81 38.08 16.24
C ILE A 318 11.38 39.14 17.18
N VAL A 319 12.56 38.89 17.71
CA VAL A 319 13.25 39.83 18.64
C VAL A 319 14.46 40.37 17.97
N ASN A 320 14.49 41.68 17.74
CA ASN A 320 15.61 42.37 17.14
C ASN A 320 16.79 42.55 18.14
N ASP A 321 17.89 43.10 17.67
CA ASP A 321 19.10 43.36 18.47
C ASP A 321 18.87 44.31 19.63
N SER A 322 17.88 45.25 19.54
CA SER A 322 17.47 46.14 20.59
C SER A 322 16.49 45.52 21.59
N ASN A 323 16.26 44.19 21.54
CA ASN A 323 15.30 43.43 22.35
C ASN A 323 13.86 43.94 22.22
N ILE A 324 13.50 44.47 21.06
CA ILE A 324 12.14 44.87 20.72
C ILE A 324 11.47 43.74 19.94
N VAL A 325 10.29 43.35 20.34
CA VAL A 325 9.47 42.35 19.65
C VAL A 325 8.88 42.94 18.38
N ARG A 326 8.91 42.16 17.30
CA ARG A 326 8.26 42.49 16.04
C ARG A 326 7.37 41.34 15.58
N TYR A 327 6.12 41.66 15.32
CA TYR A 327 5.21 40.75 14.65
C TYR A 327 5.65 40.54 13.21
N ARG A 328 5.74 39.26 12.79
CA ARG A 328 6.07 38.93 11.42
C ARG A 328 5.23 37.76 10.93
N HIS A 329 4.58 37.96 9.80
CA HIS A 329 3.89 36.88 9.10
C HIS A 329 4.90 35.85 8.58
N ILE A 330 4.59 34.57 8.68
CA ILE A 330 5.42 33.47 8.21
C ILE A 330 4.60 32.51 7.37
N GLU A 331 5.27 31.78 6.50
CA GLU A 331 4.73 30.66 5.78
C GLU A 331 5.24 29.36 6.43
N PRO A 332 4.39 28.63 7.18
CA PRO A 332 4.79 27.39 7.82
C PRO A 332 4.83 26.26 6.82
N GLY A 333 5.83 25.40 6.95
CA GLY A 333 5.94 24.14 6.24
C GLY A 333 5.49 22.95 7.08
N GLN A 334 6.15 21.81 6.86
CA GLN A 334 5.85 20.53 7.50
C GLN A 334 6.25 20.55 8.99
N LEU A 335 5.50 19.80 9.82
CA LEU A 335 5.89 19.46 11.17
C LEU A 335 6.99 18.40 11.13
N VAL A 336 8.05 18.59 11.90
CA VAL A 336 9.22 17.72 11.98
C VAL A 336 9.41 17.27 13.43
N GLU A 337 9.65 15.98 13.65
CA GLU A 337 9.88 15.42 15.00
C GLU A 337 8.79 15.79 16.02
N ASP A 338 7.53 15.87 15.59
CA ASP A 338 6.34 16.17 16.40
C ASP A 338 6.35 17.52 17.16
N THR A 339 7.46 18.24 17.19
CA THR A 339 7.65 19.44 17.99
C THR A 339 8.16 20.65 17.23
N LEU A 340 8.86 20.42 16.11
CA LEU A 340 9.46 21.45 15.29
C LEU A 340 8.66 21.63 13.99
N ARG A 341 8.47 22.87 13.58
CA ARG A 341 7.84 23.19 12.31
C ARG A 341 8.79 23.93 11.41
N GLN A 342 8.86 23.53 10.16
CA GLN A 342 9.58 24.25 9.15
C GLN A 342 8.96 25.62 8.92
N VAL A 343 9.79 26.64 8.75
CA VAL A 343 9.40 27.96 8.25
C VAL A 343 9.96 28.10 6.83
N VAL A 344 9.05 28.17 5.87
CA VAL A 344 9.42 28.25 4.44
C VAL A 344 9.89 29.63 4.08
N SER A 345 9.21 30.65 4.64
CA SER A 345 9.57 32.08 4.43
C SER A 345 9.16 32.94 5.65
N GLY A 346 9.82 34.09 5.81
CA GLY A 346 9.51 35.05 6.86
C GLY A 346 10.39 34.99 8.11
N LEU A 347 11.39 34.09 8.20
CA LEU A 347 12.36 34.02 9.28
C LEU A 347 13.76 33.68 8.76
N GLU A 348 14.74 34.47 9.18
CA GLU A 348 16.14 34.22 8.86
C GLU A 348 16.80 33.28 9.88
N PRO A 349 17.80 32.47 9.51
CA PRO A 349 18.47 31.52 10.42
C PRO A 349 19.06 32.13 11.68
N ASN A 350 19.46 33.37 11.63
CA ASN A 350 20.15 34.08 12.73
C ASN A 350 19.23 34.94 13.59
N GLU A 351 17.95 35.03 13.25
CA GLU A 351 16.98 35.82 14.00
C GLU A 351 16.51 35.07 15.27
N ARG A 352 16.22 35.84 16.30
CA ARG A 352 15.65 35.30 17.55
C ARG A 352 14.12 35.38 17.50
N TYR A 353 13.45 34.35 18.00
CA TYR A 353 11.99 34.33 18.11
C TYR A 353 11.52 34.00 19.53
N VAL A 354 10.33 34.44 19.86
CA VAL A 354 9.69 34.21 21.17
C VAL A 354 9.16 32.79 21.23
N THR A 355 9.52 32.03 22.27
CA THR A 355 9.12 30.62 22.43
C THR A 355 7.94 30.41 23.35
N THR A 356 7.67 31.34 24.26
CA THR A 356 6.63 31.19 25.28
C THR A 356 5.87 32.49 25.49
N ALA A 357 4.73 32.44 26.19
CA ALA A 357 3.95 33.58 26.59
C ALA A 357 3.44 34.47 25.43
N LEU A 358 3.09 33.90 24.30
CA LEU A 358 2.62 34.62 23.09
C LEU A 358 1.45 35.61 23.41
N LEU A 359 0.57 35.27 24.32
CA LEU A 359 -0.55 36.13 24.74
C LEU A 359 -0.13 37.39 25.55
N LYS A 360 1.10 37.40 26.07
CA LYS A 360 1.63 38.54 26.87
C LYS A 360 2.51 39.45 26.02
N VAL A 361 2.81 39.08 24.80
CA VAL A 361 3.72 39.79 23.90
C VAL A 361 2.93 40.54 22.85
N ARG A 362 3.38 41.74 22.51
CA ARG A 362 2.78 42.59 21.47
C ARG A 362 3.87 43.21 20.59
N ASP A 363 3.50 43.55 19.37
CA ASP A 363 4.42 44.27 18.46
C ASP A 363 4.92 45.57 19.08
N GLY A 364 6.20 45.87 18.92
CA GLY A 364 6.83 47.06 19.50
C GLY A 364 7.19 46.97 21.00
N MET A 365 6.90 45.86 21.67
CA MET A 365 7.17 45.68 23.10
C MET A 365 8.66 45.44 23.36
N SER A 366 9.26 46.13 24.34
CA SER A 366 10.59 45.83 24.83
C SER A 366 10.54 44.70 25.83
N ILE A 367 11.46 43.73 25.71
CA ILE A 367 11.54 42.54 26.56
C ILE A 367 12.95 42.34 27.12
N THR A 368 13.04 41.59 28.20
CA THR A 368 14.31 41.05 28.69
C THR A 368 14.37 39.59 28.24
N PRO A 369 15.20 39.25 27.21
CA PRO A 369 15.27 37.90 26.70
C PRO A 369 15.92 36.93 27.69
N ILE A 370 15.27 35.82 27.95
CA ILE A 370 15.80 34.68 28.68
C ILE A 370 15.86 33.46 27.76
N LYS A 371 16.91 32.62 27.94
CA LYS A 371 17.07 31.40 27.10
C LYS A 371 16.09 30.32 27.55
#